data_348738904787d72ee9254cfdf0891382
#
_entry.id   348738904787d72ee9254cfdf0891382
#
_cell.length_a   1.000
_cell.length_b   1.000
_cell.length_c   1.000
_cell.angle_alpha   90.00
_cell.angle_beta   90.00
_cell.angle_gamma   90.00
#
_symmetry.space_group_name_H-M   'P 1'
#
loop_
_entity.id
_entity.type
_entity.pdbx_description
1 polymer ?
#
loop_
_entity_poly.entity_id
_entity_poly.type
_entity_poly.pdbx_seq_one_letter_code
_entity_poly.pdbx_strand_id
1 'polypeptide(L)'
;MALAFEVNTFAHAEEAGERVHAADSLHANMELADSAVTETRMQHIKKKVKHAGNVFYRFVKNFDNYDTTYISPNYYNFTAMLQNTNSFQTYKFQGKNEDGLRQTISTQPAPSVKVGPYFGWRWIFLGYTFDVAHPKAISKSTEFNFSLYSAMLGCDFIYIKNTGNFRLRRTTGFEGVGNKDFYNADFRGLNAKTVSFSAYYVFNHKHFSYPAAYNQSTVQRKSCGSMLLGMGYSKQEVNFDYTQLPSELLGTGNDERIVDELKFSKISYDYYFISTGYGYNWVFARNCLFGASFMPSVGIRKMSGEKLKGDELFNDLRNFSFDCTSRLGLVWNNAHWFAGASFISHLYLYRKQRFSLANSVNFCNVYVGFFFNRKKQYR
;
A
#
# COMPACT_ATOMS: atom_id res chain seq x y z
N MET A 1 -29.65 40.28 81.35
CA MET A 1 -28.76 39.26 80.75
C MET A 1 -29.37 38.69 79.48
N ALA A 2 -30.31 39.37 78.82
CA ALA A 2 -30.96 38.90 77.58
C ALA A 2 -30.65 39.76 76.32
N LEU A 3 -30.08 41.00 76.49
CA LEU A 3 -29.75 41.93 75.41
C LEU A 3 -28.34 41.71 74.78
N ALA A 4 -27.48 40.93 75.40
CA ALA A 4 -26.11 40.67 74.89
C ALA A 4 -26.05 39.42 73.95
N PHE A 5 -27.09 38.59 73.90
CA PHE A 5 -27.14 37.37 73.08
C PHE A 5 -27.68 37.60 71.67
N GLU A 6 -28.54 38.63 71.47
CA GLU A 6 -29.09 38.92 70.12
C GLU A 6 -28.13 39.68 69.19
N VAL A 7 -27.24 40.53 69.73
CA VAL A 7 -26.26 41.27 68.91
C VAL A 7 -25.19 40.35 68.35
N ASN A 8 -24.82 39.29 69.09
CA ASN A 8 -23.77 38.38 68.61
C ASN A 8 -24.27 37.38 67.51
N THR A 9 -25.56 37.07 67.51
CA THR A 9 -26.18 36.22 66.46
C THR A 9 -26.39 36.96 65.13
N PHE A 10 -26.70 38.26 65.16
CA PHE A 10 -26.80 39.08 63.97
C PHE A 10 -25.44 39.33 63.28
N ALA A 11 -24.37 39.58 64.06
CA ALA A 11 -23.04 39.80 63.54
C ALA A 11 -22.46 38.54 62.85
N HIS A 12 -22.71 37.34 63.42
CA HIS A 12 -22.30 36.07 62.77
C HIS A 12 -23.15 35.70 61.56
N ALA A 13 -24.41 36.12 61.47
CA ALA A 13 -25.24 35.87 60.29
C ALA A 13 -24.85 36.79 59.12
N GLU A 14 -24.46 38.04 59.43
CA GLU A 14 -23.99 38.98 58.39
C GLU A 14 -22.64 38.59 57.85
N GLU A 15 -21.68 38.17 58.69
CA GLU A 15 -20.34 37.66 58.29
C GLU A 15 -20.47 36.34 57.53
N ALA A 16 -21.39 35.44 57.84
CA ALA A 16 -21.67 34.23 57.08
C ALA A 16 -22.33 34.53 55.71
N GLY A 17 -23.25 35.53 55.63
CA GLY A 17 -23.82 35.96 54.37
C GLY A 17 -22.80 36.60 53.42
N GLU A 18 -21.89 37.43 53.91
CA GLU A 18 -20.82 38.03 53.12
C GLU A 18 -19.83 36.95 52.60
N ARG A 19 -19.49 35.95 53.41
CA ARG A 19 -18.61 34.82 53.01
C ARG A 19 -19.26 33.96 51.91
N VAL A 20 -20.58 33.69 52.00
CA VAL A 20 -21.30 32.95 50.98
C VAL A 20 -21.37 33.75 49.65
N HIS A 21 -21.69 35.06 49.72
CA HIS A 21 -21.69 35.91 48.52
C HIS A 21 -20.28 36.06 47.91
N ALA A 22 -19.21 36.12 48.72
CA ALA A 22 -17.83 36.15 48.22
C ALA A 22 -17.44 34.81 47.58
N ALA A 23 -17.85 33.67 48.14
CA ALA A 23 -17.60 32.36 47.56
C ALA A 23 -18.35 32.15 46.24
N ASP A 24 -19.63 32.55 46.15
CA ASP A 24 -20.43 32.47 44.92
C ASP A 24 -19.88 33.41 43.82
N SER A 25 -19.41 34.60 44.17
CA SER A 25 -18.76 35.50 43.19
C SER A 25 -17.40 35.00 42.72
N LEU A 26 -16.63 34.33 43.58
CA LEU A 26 -15.38 33.63 43.20
C LEU A 26 -15.63 32.45 42.28
N HIS A 27 -16.64 31.59 42.56
CA HIS A 27 -17.05 30.50 41.69
C HIS A 27 -17.52 31.00 40.34
N ALA A 28 -18.37 32.01 40.27
CA ALA A 28 -18.84 32.62 39.02
C ALA A 28 -17.69 33.21 38.19
N ASN A 29 -16.73 33.89 38.86
CA ASN A 29 -15.54 34.42 38.19
C ASN A 29 -14.57 33.30 37.68
N MET A 30 -14.44 32.19 38.42
CA MET A 30 -13.67 31.03 37.97
C MET A 30 -14.32 30.34 36.77
N GLU A 31 -15.65 30.16 36.75
CA GLU A 31 -16.37 29.57 35.61
C GLU A 31 -16.29 30.47 34.37
N LEU A 32 -16.40 31.81 34.54
CA LEU A 32 -16.21 32.78 33.46
C LEU A 32 -14.76 32.78 32.92
N ALA A 33 -13.77 32.67 33.80
CA ALA A 33 -12.38 32.58 33.40
C ALA A 33 -12.09 31.24 32.66
N ASP A 34 -12.64 30.12 33.13
CA ASP A 34 -12.46 28.81 32.50
C ASP A 34 -13.19 28.74 31.14
N SER A 35 -14.38 29.34 31.02
CA SER A 35 -15.09 29.46 29.75
C SER A 35 -14.34 30.35 28.76
N ALA A 36 -13.77 31.45 29.17
CA ALA A 36 -12.98 32.35 28.33
C ALA A 36 -11.67 31.68 27.86
N VAL A 37 -10.98 30.93 28.73
CA VAL A 37 -9.79 30.14 28.38
C VAL A 37 -10.13 29.06 27.38
N THR A 38 -11.26 28.36 27.58
CA THR A 38 -11.74 27.31 26.68
C THR A 38 -12.13 27.87 25.32
N GLU A 39 -12.79 29.01 25.28
CA GLU A 39 -13.18 29.70 24.03
C GLU A 39 -11.94 30.20 23.25
N THR A 40 -10.97 30.78 23.93
CA THR A 40 -9.70 31.21 23.35
C THR A 40 -8.91 30.00 22.80
N ARG A 41 -8.88 28.89 23.52
CA ARG A 41 -8.24 27.65 23.10
C ARG A 41 -8.94 27.05 21.86
N MET A 42 -10.27 27.06 21.84
CA MET A 42 -11.05 26.62 20.68
C MET A 42 -10.84 27.52 19.46
N GLN A 43 -10.78 28.83 19.63
CA GLN A 43 -10.47 29.76 18.55
C GLN A 43 -9.06 29.54 18.00
N HIS A 44 -8.09 29.27 18.86
CA HIS A 44 -6.72 28.95 18.46
C HIS A 44 -6.63 27.63 17.68
N ILE A 45 -7.37 26.60 18.12
CA ILE A 45 -7.48 25.33 17.41
C ILE A 45 -8.15 25.52 16.05
N LYS A 46 -9.29 26.25 15.97
CA LYS A 46 -9.96 26.58 14.71
C LYS A 46 -9.04 27.32 13.74
N LYS A 47 -8.25 28.27 14.24
CA LYS A 47 -7.27 29.03 13.44
C LYS A 47 -6.13 28.14 12.93
N LYS A 48 -5.61 27.23 13.76
CA LYS A 48 -4.60 26.23 13.34
C LYS A 48 -5.15 25.25 12.29
N VAL A 49 -6.36 24.73 12.49
CA VAL A 49 -7.03 23.84 11.54
C VAL A 49 -7.29 24.54 10.21
N LYS A 50 -7.76 25.79 10.24
CA LYS A 50 -7.96 26.61 9.03
C LYS A 50 -6.63 26.93 8.34
N HIS A 51 -5.58 27.22 9.09
CA HIS A 51 -4.24 27.44 8.53
C HIS A 51 -3.68 26.16 7.89
N ALA A 52 -3.75 25.02 8.59
CA ALA A 52 -3.37 23.72 8.05
C ALA A 52 -4.19 23.35 6.81
N GLY A 53 -5.50 23.61 6.81
CA GLY A 53 -6.38 23.45 5.65
C GLY A 53 -5.98 24.33 4.48
N ASN A 54 -5.59 25.57 4.71
CA ASN A 54 -5.12 26.49 3.66
C ASN A 54 -3.74 26.10 3.11
N VAL A 55 -2.83 25.63 3.98
CA VAL A 55 -1.53 25.09 3.56
C VAL A 55 -1.74 23.84 2.74
N PHE A 56 -2.58 22.92 3.20
CA PHE A 56 -2.95 21.72 2.47
C PHE A 56 -3.63 22.07 1.13
N TYR A 57 -4.56 23.00 1.10
CA TYR A 57 -5.21 23.46 -0.12
C TYR A 57 -4.22 24.07 -1.13
N ARG A 58 -3.28 24.92 -0.68
CA ARG A 58 -2.21 25.46 -1.53
C ARG A 58 -1.28 24.37 -2.04
N PHE A 59 -0.95 23.41 -1.18
CA PHE A 59 -0.17 22.24 -1.53
C PHE A 59 -0.91 21.44 -2.60
N VAL A 60 -2.19 21.08 -2.39
CA VAL A 60 -3.02 20.37 -3.37
C VAL A 60 -3.19 21.15 -4.68
N LYS A 61 -3.32 22.48 -4.61
CA LYS A 61 -3.41 23.33 -5.82
C LYS A 61 -2.11 23.31 -6.64
N ASN A 62 -0.97 23.22 -6.01
CA ASN A 62 0.33 23.08 -6.69
C ASN A 62 0.52 21.69 -7.32
N PHE A 63 -0.23 20.65 -6.89
CA PHE A 63 -0.19 19.33 -7.50
C PHE A 63 -0.65 19.29 -8.95
N ASP A 64 -1.51 20.22 -9.37
CA ASP A 64 -2.06 20.30 -10.74
C ASP A 64 -1.33 21.35 -11.60
N ASN A 65 -0.15 21.80 -11.20
CA ASN A 65 0.63 22.77 -11.97
C ASN A 65 1.48 22.07 -13.01
N TYR A 66 0.95 21.92 -14.22
CA TYR A 66 1.61 21.33 -15.36
C TYR A 66 1.48 22.20 -16.62
N ASP A 67 2.38 22.02 -17.57
CA ASP A 67 2.37 22.69 -18.86
C ASP A 67 1.29 22.09 -19.76
N THR A 68 0.30 22.92 -20.12
CA THR A 68 -0.83 22.48 -20.94
C THR A 68 -0.46 22.13 -22.39
N THR A 69 0.74 22.48 -22.83
CA THR A 69 1.29 22.03 -24.13
C THR A 69 1.72 20.56 -24.11
N TYR A 70 2.07 20.03 -22.94
CA TYR A 70 2.47 18.63 -22.70
C TYR A 70 1.36 17.79 -22.11
N ILE A 71 0.54 18.36 -21.21
CA ILE A 71 -0.47 17.63 -20.45
C ILE A 71 -1.81 18.35 -20.52
N SER A 72 -2.85 17.66 -20.94
CA SER A 72 -4.23 18.18 -20.86
C SER A 72 -4.87 17.79 -19.54
N PRO A 73 -5.59 18.72 -18.88
CA PRO A 73 -6.39 18.41 -17.71
C PRO A 73 -7.57 17.50 -18.06
N ASN A 74 -8.08 16.83 -17.05
CA ASN A 74 -9.40 16.23 -17.12
C ASN A 74 -10.46 17.36 -17.02
N TYR A 75 -11.30 17.46 -18.03
CA TYR A 75 -12.36 18.49 -18.13
C TYR A 75 -13.60 18.15 -17.29
N TYR A 76 -13.68 16.96 -16.70
CA TYR A 76 -14.84 16.42 -16.01
C TYR A 76 -14.58 16.21 -14.52
N ASN A 77 -15.67 16.20 -13.75
CA ASN A 77 -15.60 15.99 -12.30
C ASN A 77 -15.55 14.51 -11.91
N PHE A 78 -16.24 13.67 -12.71
CA PHE A 78 -16.45 12.26 -12.39
C PHE A 78 -15.98 11.34 -13.50
N THR A 79 -15.62 10.15 -13.09
CA THR A 79 -15.21 9.04 -13.96
C THR A 79 -16.01 7.80 -13.59
N ALA A 80 -16.53 7.10 -14.58
CA ALA A 80 -17.07 5.75 -14.42
C ALA A 80 -16.23 4.78 -15.27
N MET A 81 -15.86 3.63 -14.71
CA MET A 81 -14.99 2.67 -15.37
C MET A 81 -15.40 1.25 -14.99
N LEU A 82 -15.39 0.37 -15.98
CA LEU A 82 -15.42 -1.08 -15.77
C LEU A 82 -14.00 -1.60 -15.92
N GLN A 83 -13.55 -2.35 -14.93
CA GLN A 83 -12.18 -2.88 -14.90
C GLN A 83 -12.19 -4.37 -14.61
N ASN A 84 -11.40 -5.11 -15.37
CA ASN A 84 -10.92 -6.43 -15.02
C ASN A 84 -9.57 -6.30 -14.33
N THR A 85 -9.43 -6.89 -13.16
CA THR A 85 -8.20 -6.88 -12.37
C THR A 85 -7.78 -8.32 -12.05
N ASN A 86 -6.62 -8.71 -12.50
CA ASN A 86 -6.04 -10.02 -12.20
C ASN A 86 -4.73 -9.83 -11.43
N SER A 87 -4.60 -10.52 -10.32
CA SER A 87 -3.36 -10.54 -9.54
C SER A 87 -2.67 -11.90 -9.70
N PHE A 88 -1.38 -11.87 -9.92
CA PHE A 88 -0.53 -13.04 -10.01
C PHE A 88 0.58 -12.91 -8.98
N GLN A 89 0.62 -13.85 -8.03
CA GLN A 89 1.64 -13.88 -7.01
C GLN A 89 2.46 -15.14 -7.15
N THR A 90 3.77 -15.04 -6.96
CA THR A 90 4.65 -16.20 -6.99
C THR A 90 5.57 -16.15 -5.78
N TYR A 91 5.63 -17.25 -5.05
CA TYR A 91 6.57 -17.45 -3.96
C TYR A 91 7.54 -18.53 -4.37
N LYS A 92 8.82 -18.20 -4.42
CA LYS A 92 9.91 -19.11 -4.76
C LYS A 92 10.83 -19.24 -3.57
N PHE A 93 10.77 -20.40 -2.92
CA PHE A 93 11.66 -20.79 -1.82
C PHE A 93 12.84 -21.56 -2.38
N GLN A 94 14.03 -21.25 -1.94
CA GLN A 94 15.24 -21.95 -2.38
C GLN A 94 16.15 -22.17 -1.17
N GLY A 95 16.49 -23.44 -0.93
CA GLY A 95 17.46 -23.88 0.06
C GLY A 95 18.69 -24.48 -0.63
N LYS A 96 19.84 -24.37 0.01
CA LYS A 96 21.10 -24.98 -0.43
C LYS A 96 21.79 -25.62 0.77
N ASN A 97 21.98 -26.93 0.76
CA ASN A 97 22.70 -27.64 1.83
C ASN A 97 24.22 -27.38 1.80
N GLU A 98 24.96 -28.00 2.72
CA GLU A 98 26.43 -27.88 2.82
C GLU A 98 27.15 -28.43 1.60
N ASP A 99 26.67 -29.53 1.05
CA ASP A 99 27.25 -30.22 -0.11
C ASP A 99 26.99 -29.49 -1.43
N GLY A 100 26.22 -28.40 -1.39
CA GLY A 100 25.91 -27.60 -2.57
C GLY A 100 24.63 -27.98 -3.28
N LEU A 101 23.89 -29.00 -2.83
CA LEU A 101 22.59 -29.39 -3.37
C LEU A 101 21.61 -28.22 -3.20
N ARG A 102 20.98 -27.83 -4.31
CA ARG A 102 20.03 -26.69 -4.32
C ARG A 102 18.64 -27.22 -4.62
N GLN A 103 17.73 -27.00 -3.67
CA GLN A 103 16.33 -27.30 -3.84
C GLN A 103 15.50 -26.03 -4.01
N THR A 104 14.49 -26.10 -4.87
CA THR A 104 13.60 -24.97 -5.13
C THR A 104 12.15 -25.44 -5.15
N ILE A 105 11.30 -24.73 -4.42
CA ILE A 105 9.84 -24.90 -4.43
C ILE A 105 9.23 -23.57 -4.88
N SER A 106 8.47 -23.61 -5.97
CA SER A 106 7.74 -22.44 -6.48
C SER A 106 6.25 -22.68 -6.36
N THR A 107 5.55 -21.74 -5.74
CA THR A 107 4.11 -21.80 -5.48
C THR A 107 3.40 -20.55 -5.96
N GLN A 108 2.13 -20.66 -6.28
CA GLN A 108 1.24 -19.57 -6.64
C GLN A 108 -0.13 -19.77 -6.00
N PRO A 109 -0.85 -18.73 -5.56
CA PRO A 109 -2.26 -18.84 -5.23
C PRO A 109 -3.06 -19.33 -6.44
N ALA A 110 -4.21 -19.95 -6.18
CA ALA A 110 -5.14 -20.29 -7.25
C ALA A 110 -5.51 -19.01 -8.03
N PRO A 111 -5.56 -19.08 -9.38
CA PRO A 111 -5.86 -17.90 -10.19
C PRO A 111 -7.27 -17.40 -9.90
N SER A 112 -7.44 -16.09 -9.90
CA SER A 112 -8.73 -15.41 -9.79
C SER A 112 -8.88 -14.40 -10.91
N VAL A 113 -10.10 -14.26 -11.45
CA VAL A 113 -10.44 -13.26 -12.46
C VAL A 113 -11.48 -12.33 -11.84
N LYS A 114 -11.08 -11.10 -11.57
CA LYS A 114 -11.93 -10.11 -10.89
C LYS A 114 -12.40 -9.06 -11.87
N VAL A 115 -13.70 -8.77 -11.88
CA VAL A 115 -14.31 -7.72 -12.69
C VAL A 115 -15.18 -6.85 -11.79
N GLY A 116 -15.18 -5.55 -12.01
CA GLY A 116 -16.05 -4.67 -11.26
C GLY A 116 -16.06 -3.22 -11.72
N PRO A 117 -17.09 -2.48 -11.30
CA PRO A 117 -17.20 -1.05 -11.55
C PRO A 117 -16.28 -0.26 -10.63
N TYR A 118 -15.76 0.84 -11.18
CA TYR A 118 -14.99 1.84 -10.46
C TYR A 118 -15.61 3.22 -10.70
N PHE A 119 -15.65 4.00 -9.64
CA PHE A 119 -16.08 5.39 -9.64
C PHE A 119 -14.92 6.28 -9.25
N GLY A 120 -14.65 7.32 -10.02
CA GLY A 120 -13.61 8.30 -9.76
C GLY A 120 -14.18 9.69 -9.53
N TRP A 121 -13.66 10.38 -8.52
CA TRP A 121 -13.85 11.79 -8.29
C TRP A 121 -12.48 12.46 -8.18
N ARG A 122 -12.16 13.29 -9.17
CA ARG A 122 -10.83 13.89 -9.34
C ARG A 122 -9.74 12.82 -9.41
N TRP A 123 -8.95 12.65 -8.36
CA TRP A 123 -7.84 11.72 -8.26
C TRP A 123 -8.11 10.53 -7.33
N ILE A 124 -9.31 10.47 -6.72
CA ILE A 124 -9.76 9.36 -5.87
C ILE A 124 -10.59 8.39 -6.71
N PHE A 125 -10.22 7.14 -6.74
CA PHE A 125 -10.96 6.05 -7.38
C PHE A 125 -11.39 5.04 -6.33
N LEU A 126 -12.66 4.69 -6.32
CA LEU A 126 -13.24 3.65 -5.50
C LEU A 126 -13.91 2.64 -6.41
N GLY A 127 -13.64 1.38 -6.18
CA GLY A 127 -14.23 0.30 -6.96
C GLY A 127 -14.45 -0.95 -6.13
N TYR A 128 -15.32 -1.79 -6.59
CA TYR A 128 -15.56 -3.09 -6.02
C TYR A 128 -15.49 -4.15 -7.13
N THR A 129 -14.71 -5.20 -6.91
CA THR A 129 -14.52 -6.27 -7.89
C THR A 129 -15.02 -7.60 -7.34
N PHE A 130 -15.64 -8.38 -8.22
CA PHE A 130 -16.11 -9.73 -7.93
C PHE A 130 -15.22 -10.74 -8.65
N ASP A 131 -14.90 -11.86 -8.01
CA ASP A 131 -14.28 -12.99 -8.68
C ASP A 131 -15.34 -13.72 -9.51
N VAL A 132 -15.25 -13.57 -10.83
CA VAL A 132 -16.20 -14.19 -11.77
C VAL A 132 -15.85 -15.62 -12.11
N ALA A 133 -14.60 -16.05 -11.87
CA ALA A 133 -14.16 -17.42 -12.08
C ALA A 133 -14.66 -18.39 -10.98
N HIS A 134 -14.81 -17.88 -9.75
CA HIS A 134 -15.20 -18.67 -8.59
C HIS A 134 -16.27 -17.95 -7.74
N PRO A 135 -17.47 -17.69 -8.28
CA PRO A 135 -18.49 -16.85 -7.63
C PRO A 135 -19.07 -17.45 -6.33
N LYS A 136 -18.94 -18.77 -6.12
CA LYS A 136 -19.42 -19.49 -4.94
C LYS A 136 -18.31 -19.85 -3.93
N ALA A 137 -17.06 -19.64 -4.27
CA ALA A 137 -15.96 -19.93 -3.36
C ALA A 137 -15.81 -18.78 -2.36
N ILE A 138 -15.79 -19.09 -1.07
CA ILE A 138 -15.30 -18.16 -0.06
C ILE A 138 -13.83 -17.94 -0.39
N SER A 139 -13.51 -16.78 -0.94
CA SER A 139 -12.14 -16.45 -1.34
C SER A 139 -11.22 -16.53 -0.12
N LYS A 140 -10.26 -17.46 -0.17
CA LYS A 140 -9.17 -17.55 0.82
C LYS A 140 -8.11 -16.47 0.61
N SER A 141 -8.38 -15.55 -0.31
CA SER A 141 -7.52 -14.41 -0.66
C SER A 141 -8.25 -13.10 -0.38
N THR A 142 -7.64 -12.24 0.42
CA THR A 142 -8.09 -10.86 0.61
C THR A 142 -7.06 -9.94 0.00
N GLU A 143 -7.50 -9.07 -0.91
CA GLU A 143 -6.63 -8.13 -1.60
C GLU A 143 -7.25 -6.73 -1.53
N PHE A 144 -6.43 -5.78 -1.12
CA PHE A 144 -6.74 -4.37 -1.19
C PHE A 144 -5.54 -3.64 -1.79
N ASN A 145 -5.75 -2.98 -2.91
CA ASN A 145 -4.76 -2.19 -3.61
C ASN A 145 -5.31 -0.78 -3.81
N PHE A 146 -4.63 0.19 -3.25
CA PHE A 146 -4.98 1.59 -3.39
C PHE A 146 -3.78 2.35 -3.93
N SER A 147 -3.99 3.06 -5.04
CA SER A 147 -2.96 3.91 -5.66
C SER A 147 -3.50 5.31 -5.88
N LEU A 148 -2.71 6.28 -5.49
CA LEU A 148 -3.00 7.69 -5.66
C LEU A 148 -1.91 8.31 -6.52
N TYR A 149 -2.31 8.88 -7.65
CA TYR A 149 -1.39 9.52 -8.58
C TYR A 149 -1.78 10.99 -8.76
N SER A 150 -0.96 11.91 -8.26
CA SER A 150 -1.01 13.33 -8.59
C SER A 150 0.06 13.68 -9.62
N ALA A 151 0.12 14.93 -10.08
CA ALA A 151 1.18 15.34 -11.00
C ALA A 151 2.57 15.16 -10.38
N MET A 152 2.75 15.57 -9.13
CA MET A 152 4.04 15.67 -8.45
C MET A 152 4.37 14.47 -7.54
N LEU A 153 3.36 13.91 -6.88
CA LEU A 153 3.50 12.82 -5.91
C LEU A 153 2.61 11.64 -6.28
N GLY A 154 3.10 10.45 -6.06
CA GLY A 154 2.28 9.24 -6.06
C GLY A 154 2.47 8.46 -4.78
N CYS A 155 1.47 7.68 -4.41
CA CYS A 155 1.59 6.69 -3.36
C CYS A 155 0.81 5.44 -3.71
N ASP A 156 1.33 4.30 -3.25
CA ASP A 156 0.69 3.00 -3.40
C ASP A 156 0.60 2.33 -2.03
N PHE A 157 -0.55 1.75 -1.76
CA PHE A 157 -0.79 0.90 -0.61
C PHE A 157 -1.31 -0.46 -1.08
N ILE A 158 -0.67 -1.53 -0.63
CA ILE A 158 -0.99 -2.90 -1.00
C ILE A 158 -1.21 -3.69 0.29
N TYR A 159 -2.34 -4.35 0.38
CA TYR A 159 -2.63 -5.35 1.39
C TYR A 159 -3.07 -6.63 0.71
N ILE A 160 -2.36 -7.72 0.94
CA ILE A 160 -2.68 -9.03 0.39
C ILE A 160 -2.55 -10.07 1.49
N LYS A 161 -3.56 -10.92 1.63
CA LYS A 161 -3.55 -12.08 2.52
C LYS A 161 -4.07 -13.29 1.77
N ASN A 162 -3.26 -14.34 1.67
CA ASN A 162 -3.62 -15.63 1.09
C ASN A 162 -3.46 -16.73 2.14
N THR A 163 -4.46 -17.60 2.28
CA THR A 163 -4.49 -18.64 3.30
C THR A 163 -4.79 -19.99 2.66
N GLY A 164 -3.80 -20.90 2.65
CA GLY A 164 -3.96 -22.29 2.24
C GLY A 164 -4.56 -22.50 0.84
N ASN A 165 -4.40 -21.54 -0.08
CA ASN A 165 -4.93 -21.56 -1.43
C ASN A 165 -3.81 -21.49 -2.46
N PHE A 166 -2.79 -22.31 -2.27
CA PHE A 166 -1.63 -22.33 -3.14
C PHE A 166 -1.56 -23.62 -3.96
N ARG A 167 -0.87 -23.52 -5.09
CA ARG A 167 -0.55 -24.63 -5.97
C ARG A 167 0.93 -24.67 -6.25
N LEU A 168 1.50 -25.86 -6.28
CA LEU A 168 2.88 -26.07 -6.69
C LEU A 168 3.02 -25.79 -8.19
N ARG A 169 4.03 -25.03 -8.57
CA ARG A 169 4.30 -24.70 -9.98
C ARG A 169 5.58 -25.34 -10.48
N ARG A 170 6.54 -25.49 -9.59
CA ARG A 170 7.82 -26.11 -9.92
C ARG A 170 8.50 -26.59 -8.66
N THR A 171 9.07 -27.78 -8.73
CA THR A 171 9.95 -28.34 -7.72
C THR A 171 11.25 -28.77 -8.42
N THR A 172 12.41 -28.45 -7.88
CA THR A 172 13.69 -28.81 -8.49
C THR A 172 14.70 -29.19 -7.42
N GLY A 173 15.61 -30.12 -7.75
CA GLY A 173 16.68 -30.59 -6.86
C GLY A 173 16.24 -31.68 -5.87
N PHE A 174 15.10 -32.31 -6.08
CA PHE A 174 14.63 -33.43 -5.31
C PHE A 174 14.97 -34.75 -6.09
N GLU A 175 15.61 -35.68 -5.41
CA GLU A 175 16.03 -36.94 -6.01
C GLU A 175 14.81 -37.75 -6.45
N GLY A 176 14.87 -38.31 -7.66
CA GLY A 176 13.78 -39.13 -8.22
C GLY A 176 12.51 -38.34 -8.59
N VAL A 177 12.52 -37.03 -8.50
CA VAL A 177 11.35 -36.17 -8.79
C VAL A 177 11.64 -35.26 -9.98
N GLY A 178 10.79 -35.32 -10.99
CA GLY A 178 10.85 -34.43 -12.14
C GLY A 178 10.36 -33.00 -11.81
N ASN A 179 10.90 -32.01 -12.50
CA ASN A 179 10.61 -30.60 -12.22
C ASN A 179 9.11 -30.18 -12.32
N LYS A 180 8.29 -31.00 -12.96
CA LYS A 180 6.85 -30.75 -13.21
C LYS A 180 5.94 -31.86 -12.67
N ASP A 181 6.45 -32.88 -11.99
CA ASP A 181 5.64 -34.01 -11.53
C ASP A 181 4.48 -33.55 -10.62
N PHE A 182 4.71 -32.50 -9.82
CA PHE A 182 3.69 -31.91 -8.96
C PHE A 182 3.13 -30.60 -9.52
N TYR A 183 3.23 -30.36 -10.84
CA TYR A 183 2.67 -29.15 -11.42
C TYR A 183 1.17 -29.06 -11.18
N ASN A 184 0.74 -27.95 -10.59
CA ASN A 184 -0.64 -27.64 -10.25
C ASN A 184 -1.24 -28.47 -9.08
N ALA A 185 -0.41 -29.23 -8.34
CA ALA A 185 -0.85 -29.89 -7.11
C ALA A 185 -1.23 -28.85 -6.03
N ASP A 186 -2.29 -29.15 -5.30
CA ASP A 186 -2.74 -28.30 -4.19
C ASP A 186 -1.72 -28.31 -3.05
N PHE A 187 -1.38 -27.15 -2.54
CA PHE A 187 -0.51 -26.98 -1.38
C PHE A 187 -1.17 -26.08 -0.35
N ARG A 188 -1.60 -26.66 0.75
CA ARG A 188 -2.32 -25.94 1.82
C ARG A 188 -1.40 -25.42 2.93
N GLY A 189 -0.14 -25.85 2.95
CA GLY A 189 0.84 -25.52 3.97
C GLY A 189 1.39 -24.08 3.88
N LEU A 190 0.92 -23.26 2.95
CA LEU A 190 1.41 -21.90 2.79
C LEU A 190 0.32 -20.87 3.13
N ASN A 191 0.67 -19.95 4.04
CA ASN A 191 -0.10 -18.74 4.31
C ASN A 191 0.83 -17.55 4.15
N ALA A 192 0.40 -16.56 3.40
CA ALA A 192 1.21 -15.37 3.13
C ALA A 192 0.41 -14.08 3.29
N LYS A 193 1.04 -13.09 3.92
CA LYS A 193 0.49 -11.76 4.10
C LYS A 193 1.53 -10.73 3.71
N THR A 194 1.14 -9.76 2.88
CA THR A 194 1.96 -8.64 2.45
C THR A 194 1.22 -7.35 2.74
N VAL A 195 1.87 -6.43 3.42
CA VAL A 195 1.43 -5.05 3.62
C VAL A 195 2.54 -4.17 3.09
N SER A 196 2.27 -3.29 2.14
CA SER A 196 3.28 -2.40 1.56
C SER A 196 2.72 -1.00 1.37
N PHE A 197 3.51 -0.02 1.72
CA PHE A 197 3.25 1.39 1.45
C PHE A 197 4.48 2.00 0.79
N SER A 198 4.28 2.72 -0.31
CA SER A 198 5.33 3.49 -0.96
C SER A 198 4.82 4.85 -1.39
N ALA A 199 5.66 5.86 -1.29
CA ALA A 199 5.41 7.19 -1.80
C ALA A 199 6.60 7.62 -2.66
N TYR A 200 6.34 8.35 -3.74
CA TYR A 200 7.37 8.79 -4.65
C TYR A 200 7.09 10.17 -5.25
N TYR A 201 8.17 10.87 -5.57
CA TYR A 201 8.18 12.19 -6.19
C TYR A 201 8.54 12.09 -7.66
N VAL A 202 7.85 12.89 -8.49
CA VAL A 202 8.03 12.99 -9.94
C VAL A 202 8.74 14.33 -10.25
N PHE A 203 10.01 14.28 -10.65
CA PHE A 203 10.80 15.51 -10.83
C PHE A 203 10.30 16.39 -11.97
N ASN A 204 9.99 15.78 -13.12
CA ASN A 204 9.53 16.53 -14.29
C ASN A 204 8.00 16.58 -14.38
N HIS A 205 7.32 16.76 -13.25
CA HIS A 205 5.86 16.73 -13.16
C HIS A 205 5.14 17.78 -14.00
N LYS A 206 5.83 18.84 -14.44
CA LYS A 206 5.25 19.85 -15.34
C LYS A 206 5.02 19.34 -16.75
N HIS A 207 5.85 18.43 -17.24
CA HIS A 207 5.78 17.90 -18.60
C HIS A 207 5.44 16.42 -18.67
N PHE A 208 5.76 15.66 -17.62
CA PHE A 208 5.51 14.24 -17.51
C PHE A 208 4.34 13.96 -16.59
N SER A 209 3.30 13.29 -17.10
CA SER A 209 2.13 12.91 -16.32
C SER A 209 2.10 11.42 -16.01
N TYR A 210 2.39 11.07 -14.78
CA TYR A 210 2.20 9.71 -14.28
C TYR A 210 0.72 9.30 -14.28
N PRO A 211 -0.22 10.17 -13.87
CA PRO A 211 -1.66 9.92 -13.98
C PRO A 211 -2.15 9.57 -15.37
N ALA A 212 -1.57 10.13 -16.44
CA ALA A 212 -2.02 9.85 -17.80
C ALA A 212 -1.85 8.39 -18.21
N ALA A 213 -0.85 7.70 -17.66
CA ALA A 213 -0.57 6.31 -17.98
C ALA A 213 -1.34 5.31 -17.08
N TYR A 214 -1.69 5.68 -15.83
CA TYR A 214 -2.12 4.69 -14.85
C TYR A 214 -3.50 4.93 -14.23
N ASN A 215 -4.03 6.18 -14.20
CA ASN A 215 -5.38 6.45 -13.70
C ASN A 215 -6.23 7.36 -14.61
N GLN A 216 -5.70 7.78 -15.76
CA GLN A 216 -6.35 8.56 -16.83
C GLN A 216 -6.92 9.92 -16.35
N SER A 217 -6.52 10.42 -15.19
CA SER A 217 -7.01 11.73 -14.68
C SER A 217 -6.44 12.93 -15.45
N THR A 218 -5.52 12.71 -16.36
CA THR A 218 -4.97 13.68 -17.33
C THR A 218 -4.67 12.98 -18.65
N VAL A 219 -4.35 13.76 -19.70
CA VAL A 219 -3.94 13.21 -21.00
C VAL A 219 -2.56 13.75 -21.37
N GLN A 220 -1.58 12.88 -21.60
CA GLN A 220 -0.26 13.25 -22.12
C GLN A 220 -0.36 13.56 -23.61
N ARG A 221 0.08 14.75 -24.04
CA ARG A 221 0.02 15.20 -25.44
C ARG A 221 1.34 15.02 -26.19
N LYS A 222 2.45 15.14 -25.50
CA LYS A 222 3.82 14.99 -26.07
C LYS A 222 4.57 13.97 -25.25
N SER A 223 5.39 13.17 -25.93
CA SER A 223 6.26 12.20 -25.25
C SER A 223 7.21 12.90 -24.30
N CYS A 224 7.34 12.39 -23.10
CA CYS A 224 8.22 12.95 -22.07
C CYS A 224 8.55 11.90 -21.01
N GLY A 225 9.63 12.12 -20.28
CA GLY A 225 10.02 11.28 -19.15
C GLY A 225 10.37 12.07 -17.90
N SER A 226 10.53 11.37 -16.81
CA SER A 226 10.90 11.92 -15.51
C SER A 226 11.73 10.94 -14.70
N MET A 227 12.69 11.47 -13.96
CA MET A 227 13.25 10.79 -12.80
C MET A 227 12.19 10.67 -11.71
N LEU A 228 12.25 9.58 -10.97
CA LEU A 228 11.39 9.26 -9.85
C LEU A 228 12.26 8.97 -8.62
N LEU A 229 11.87 9.49 -7.47
CA LEU A 229 12.51 9.20 -6.20
C LEU A 229 11.43 8.83 -5.19
N GLY A 230 11.57 7.70 -4.51
CA GLY A 230 10.57 7.22 -3.58
C GLY A 230 11.16 6.64 -2.31
N MET A 231 10.28 6.43 -1.36
CA MET A 231 10.56 5.69 -0.13
C MET A 231 9.34 4.85 0.25
N GLY A 232 9.57 3.83 1.03
CA GLY A 232 8.46 3.00 1.47
C GLY A 232 8.81 2.03 2.58
N TYR A 233 7.76 1.33 2.98
CA TYR A 233 7.79 0.29 3.97
C TYR A 233 6.99 -0.91 3.47
N SER A 234 7.51 -2.11 3.69
CA SER A 234 6.81 -3.35 3.40
C SER A 234 6.98 -4.34 4.54
N LYS A 235 5.89 -4.93 4.97
CA LYS A 235 5.87 -6.05 5.91
C LYS A 235 5.37 -7.29 5.20
N GLN A 236 6.12 -8.39 5.30
CA GLN A 236 5.73 -9.67 4.76
C GLN A 236 5.80 -10.73 5.85
N GLU A 237 4.76 -11.55 5.92
CA GLU A 237 4.64 -12.69 6.83
C GLU A 237 4.35 -13.92 5.97
N VAL A 238 5.17 -14.95 6.11
CA VAL A 238 5.05 -16.22 5.38
C VAL A 238 5.12 -17.35 6.39
N ASN A 239 4.03 -18.07 6.53
CA ASN A 239 3.99 -19.34 7.28
C ASN A 239 4.05 -20.48 6.28
N PHE A 240 5.01 -21.37 6.44
CA PHE A 240 5.27 -22.47 5.51
C PHE A 240 5.37 -23.78 6.29
N ASP A 241 4.32 -24.58 6.19
CA ASP A 241 4.28 -25.92 6.75
C ASP A 241 4.76 -26.90 5.68
N TYR A 242 6.06 -27.21 5.69
CA TYR A 242 6.67 -28.12 4.72
C TYR A 242 6.14 -29.54 4.85
N THR A 243 5.59 -29.96 6.00
CA THR A 243 5.07 -31.32 6.21
C THR A 243 3.84 -31.61 5.34
N GLN A 244 3.19 -30.58 4.81
CA GLN A 244 2.07 -30.69 3.87
C GLN A 244 2.51 -30.78 2.39
N LEU A 245 3.81 -30.86 2.12
CA LEU A 245 4.31 -31.17 0.80
C LEU A 245 4.04 -32.68 0.46
N PRO A 246 3.96 -33.02 -0.84
CA PRO A 246 3.89 -34.41 -1.26
C PRO A 246 5.00 -35.28 -0.61
N SER A 247 4.65 -36.48 -0.21
CA SER A 247 5.56 -37.42 0.47
C SER A 247 6.83 -37.73 -0.32
N GLU A 248 6.72 -37.72 -1.64
CA GLU A 248 7.84 -37.96 -2.56
C GLU A 248 8.91 -36.83 -2.48
N LEU A 249 8.51 -35.62 -2.08
CA LEU A 249 9.44 -34.51 -1.85
C LEU A 249 10.08 -34.54 -0.45
N LEU A 250 9.37 -35.13 0.52
CA LEU A 250 9.83 -35.19 1.91
C LEU A 250 10.76 -36.37 2.14
N GLY A 251 10.51 -37.50 1.45
CA GLY A 251 11.09 -38.80 1.79
C GLY A 251 10.43 -39.42 3.03
N THR A 252 10.81 -40.64 3.38
CA THR A 252 10.26 -41.35 4.55
C THR A 252 11.37 -41.94 5.42
N GLY A 253 11.28 -41.73 6.72
CA GLY A 253 12.22 -42.27 7.71
C GLY A 253 13.65 -41.74 7.54
N ASN A 254 14.62 -42.65 7.30
CA ASN A 254 16.03 -42.31 7.13
C ASN A 254 16.36 -41.70 5.76
N ASP A 255 15.40 -41.65 4.81
CA ASP A 255 15.56 -41.07 3.46
C ASP A 255 14.90 -39.70 3.39
N GLU A 256 15.29 -38.78 4.30
CA GLU A 256 14.77 -37.42 4.30
C GLU A 256 15.40 -36.63 3.14
N ARG A 257 14.55 -36.15 2.20
CA ARG A 257 14.97 -35.53 0.94
C ARG A 257 14.96 -34.02 0.93
N ILE A 258 14.27 -33.37 1.89
CA ILE A 258 14.19 -31.91 1.96
C ILE A 258 15.39 -31.36 2.73
N VAL A 259 16.05 -30.34 2.17
CA VAL A 259 17.17 -29.66 2.84
C VAL A 259 16.69 -28.85 4.06
N ASP A 260 17.51 -28.79 5.10
CA ASP A 260 17.18 -28.14 6.38
C ASP A 260 16.85 -26.64 6.25
N GLU A 261 17.40 -25.99 5.26
CA GLU A 261 17.12 -24.58 4.95
C GLU A 261 15.68 -24.34 4.49
N LEU A 262 14.98 -25.37 4.03
CA LEU A 262 13.55 -25.32 3.67
C LEU A 262 12.61 -25.75 4.79
N LYS A 263 13.14 -26.26 5.92
CA LYS A 263 12.37 -26.68 7.10
C LYS A 263 12.15 -25.52 8.07
N PHE A 264 11.43 -24.49 7.64
CA PHE A 264 11.02 -23.39 8.50
C PHE A 264 9.50 -23.36 8.66
N SER A 265 9.02 -22.78 9.76
CA SER A 265 7.58 -22.64 10.02
C SER A 265 7.06 -21.22 9.72
N LYS A 266 7.85 -20.21 10.03
CA LYS A 266 7.44 -18.82 9.88
C LYS A 266 8.62 -17.93 9.54
N ILE A 267 8.39 -17.03 8.58
CA ILE A 267 9.29 -15.92 8.25
C ILE A 267 8.45 -14.64 8.25
N SER A 268 8.89 -13.66 9.02
CA SER A 268 8.33 -12.30 9.00
C SER A 268 9.46 -11.30 8.84
N TYR A 269 9.29 -10.32 7.97
CA TYR A 269 10.26 -9.26 7.81
C TYR A 269 9.62 -7.91 7.54
N ASP A 270 10.24 -6.88 8.11
CA ASP A 270 9.96 -5.48 7.88
C ASP A 270 11.06 -4.90 6.99
N TYR A 271 10.68 -4.24 5.91
CA TYR A 271 11.60 -3.68 4.92
C TYR A 271 11.36 -2.18 4.75
N TYR A 272 12.37 -1.39 5.04
CA TYR A 272 12.40 0.06 4.85
C TYR A 272 13.31 0.36 3.67
N PHE A 273 12.81 1.07 2.66
CA PHE A 273 13.54 1.24 1.42
C PHE A 273 13.45 2.64 0.86
N ILE A 274 14.46 2.97 0.06
CA ILE A 274 14.51 4.10 -0.85
C ILE A 274 14.54 3.54 -2.27
N SER A 275 13.77 4.13 -3.17
CA SER A 275 13.72 3.75 -4.57
C SER A 275 14.05 4.95 -5.45
N THR A 276 14.75 4.71 -6.52
CA THR A 276 14.98 5.69 -7.58
C THR A 276 14.74 5.04 -8.92
N GLY A 277 14.32 5.82 -9.91
CA GLY A 277 14.01 5.23 -11.20
C GLY A 277 13.65 6.26 -12.24
N TYR A 278 13.18 5.76 -13.36
CA TYR A 278 12.77 6.58 -14.49
C TYR A 278 11.43 6.10 -15.03
N GLY A 279 10.59 7.06 -15.39
CA GLY A 279 9.33 6.83 -16.10
C GLY A 279 9.36 7.56 -17.44
N TYR A 280 8.79 6.94 -18.47
CA TYR A 280 8.64 7.52 -19.79
C TYR A 280 7.25 7.28 -20.36
N ASN A 281 6.66 8.34 -20.91
CA ASN A 281 5.39 8.33 -21.61
C ASN A 281 5.65 8.57 -23.10
N TRP A 282 5.42 7.56 -23.91
CA TRP A 282 5.51 7.62 -25.35
C TRP A 282 4.13 7.82 -25.98
N VAL A 283 3.88 9.01 -26.51
CA VAL A 283 2.69 9.32 -27.29
C VAL A 283 2.98 8.92 -28.74
N PHE A 284 2.56 7.72 -29.13
CA PHE A 284 2.87 7.13 -30.43
C PHE A 284 1.80 7.38 -31.51
N ALA A 285 0.61 7.78 -31.08
CA ALA A 285 -0.48 8.15 -31.99
C ALA A 285 -1.43 9.13 -31.29
N ARG A 286 -2.36 9.70 -32.05
CA ARG A 286 -3.38 10.59 -31.51
C ARG A 286 -4.19 9.89 -30.42
N ASN A 287 -4.18 10.45 -29.22
CA ASN A 287 -4.84 9.92 -28.01
C ASN A 287 -4.31 8.57 -27.52
N CYS A 288 -3.19 8.09 -28.05
CA CYS A 288 -2.58 6.81 -27.66
C CYS A 288 -1.26 7.03 -26.92
N LEU A 289 -1.14 6.42 -25.76
CA LEU A 289 -0.02 6.53 -24.88
C LEU A 289 0.49 5.13 -24.48
N PHE A 290 1.79 4.93 -24.57
CA PHE A 290 2.48 3.84 -23.89
C PHE A 290 3.34 4.44 -22.77
N GLY A 291 3.03 4.11 -21.52
CA GLY A 291 3.79 4.50 -20.34
C GLY A 291 4.58 3.33 -19.79
N ALA A 292 5.83 3.58 -19.46
CA ALA A 292 6.69 2.61 -18.79
C ALA A 292 7.45 3.27 -17.65
N SER A 293 7.62 2.56 -16.53
CA SER A 293 8.50 3.00 -15.45
C SER A 293 9.18 1.83 -14.77
N PHE A 294 10.40 2.06 -14.30
CA PHE A 294 11.20 1.10 -13.58
C PHE A 294 11.85 1.78 -12.39
N MET A 295 11.59 1.25 -11.19
CA MET A 295 12.05 1.80 -9.92
C MET A 295 12.70 0.70 -9.08
N PRO A 296 14.01 0.45 -9.22
CA PRO A 296 14.76 -0.33 -8.26
C PRO A 296 14.76 0.35 -6.88
N SER A 297 14.79 -0.46 -5.85
CA SER A 297 14.84 -0.01 -4.46
C SER A 297 15.93 -0.76 -3.69
N VAL A 298 16.52 -0.05 -2.76
CA VAL A 298 17.50 -0.56 -1.82
C VAL A 298 17.07 -0.17 -0.40
N GLY A 299 17.25 -1.06 0.54
CA GLY A 299 16.84 -0.77 1.91
C GLY A 299 17.31 -1.79 2.92
N ILE A 300 16.91 -1.55 4.16
CA ILE A 300 17.25 -2.36 5.32
C ILE A 300 16.07 -3.27 5.66
N ARG A 301 16.35 -4.55 5.85
CA ARG A 301 15.36 -5.56 6.21
C ARG A 301 15.60 -6.05 7.62
N LYS A 302 14.59 -5.88 8.48
CA LYS A 302 14.56 -6.45 9.83
C LYS A 302 13.76 -7.75 9.77
N MET A 303 14.37 -8.84 10.23
CA MET A 303 13.73 -10.15 10.23
C MET A 303 13.35 -10.57 11.65
N SER A 304 12.19 -11.20 11.78
CA SER A 304 11.76 -11.95 12.96
C SER A 304 11.17 -13.28 12.52
N GLY A 305 11.58 -14.38 13.15
CA GLY A 305 11.06 -15.72 12.80
C GLY A 305 11.69 -16.81 13.65
N GLU A 306 11.01 -17.95 13.75
CA GLU A 306 11.52 -19.14 14.39
C GLU A 306 12.60 -19.80 13.52
N LYS A 307 13.76 -20.05 14.12
CA LYS A 307 14.93 -20.76 13.56
C LYS A 307 15.83 -20.03 12.57
N LEU A 308 15.95 -18.73 12.63
CA LEU A 308 17.15 -18.09 12.11
C LEU A 308 17.89 -17.44 13.29
N LYS A 309 18.73 -18.22 13.98
CA LYS A 309 19.56 -17.77 15.09
C LYS A 309 20.52 -16.68 14.64
N GLY A 310 20.52 -15.57 15.39
CA GLY A 310 21.63 -14.64 15.47
C GLY A 310 21.64 -13.50 14.47
N ASP A 311 20.66 -12.61 14.52
CA ASP A 311 20.73 -11.33 13.80
C ASP A 311 20.77 -10.16 14.75
N GLU A 312 21.99 -9.69 15.04
CA GLU A 312 22.20 -8.32 15.52
C GLU A 312 22.01 -7.35 14.34
N LEU A 313 21.05 -6.43 14.50
CA LEU A 313 20.46 -5.60 13.45
C LEU A 313 21.42 -4.60 12.77
N PHE A 314 22.60 -4.33 13.30
CA PHE A 314 23.42 -3.17 12.93
C PHE A 314 24.85 -3.48 12.44
N ASN A 315 25.28 -4.73 12.41
CA ASN A 315 26.66 -5.07 12.06
C ASN A 315 26.84 -5.89 10.78
N ASP A 316 25.77 -6.22 10.05
CA ASP A 316 25.91 -7.05 8.85
C ASP A 316 25.34 -6.33 7.64
N LEU A 317 26.21 -5.89 6.72
CA LEU A 317 25.85 -5.39 5.39
C LEU A 317 24.99 -6.39 4.58
N ARG A 318 24.85 -7.63 5.06
CA ARG A 318 23.97 -8.67 4.51
C ARG A 318 22.48 -8.42 4.74
N ASN A 319 22.10 -7.43 5.54
CA ASN A 319 20.71 -6.99 5.72
C ASN A 319 20.23 -6.05 4.62
N PHE A 320 21.07 -5.64 3.70
CA PHE A 320 20.65 -4.90 2.51
C PHE A 320 19.89 -5.81 1.55
N SER A 321 18.78 -5.31 1.06
CA SER A 321 17.90 -6.00 0.13
C SER A 321 17.64 -5.12 -1.09
N PHE A 322 17.51 -5.78 -2.23
CA PHE A 322 17.17 -5.13 -3.49
C PHE A 322 15.79 -5.62 -3.90
N ASP A 323 14.89 -4.69 -4.10
CA ASP A 323 13.57 -4.95 -4.65
C ASP A 323 13.37 -4.07 -5.90
N CYS A 324 12.32 -4.30 -6.65
CA CYS A 324 12.02 -3.40 -7.76
C CYS A 324 10.51 -3.31 -8.02
N THR A 325 10.09 -2.15 -8.48
CA THR A 325 8.73 -1.92 -8.97
C THR A 325 8.80 -1.50 -10.43
N SER A 326 8.07 -2.23 -11.28
CA SER A 326 7.93 -1.94 -12.71
C SER A 326 6.47 -1.68 -13.03
N ARG A 327 6.19 -0.69 -13.88
CA ARG A 327 4.85 -0.39 -14.35
C ARG A 327 4.84 -0.18 -15.84
N LEU A 328 3.85 -0.75 -16.51
CA LEU A 328 3.56 -0.56 -17.93
C LEU A 328 2.10 -0.13 -18.07
N GLY A 329 1.81 0.76 -19.00
CA GLY A 329 0.45 1.21 -19.30
C GLY A 329 0.29 1.44 -20.80
N LEU A 330 -0.76 0.92 -21.36
CA LEU A 330 -1.19 1.21 -22.74
C LEU A 330 -2.58 1.84 -22.65
N VAL A 331 -2.71 3.08 -23.13
CA VAL A 331 -3.90 3.88 -22.93
C VAL A 331 -4.33 4.53 -24.24
N TRP A 332 -5.60 4.43 -24.54
CA TRP A 332 -6.30 5.31 -25.48
C TRP A 332 -7.23 6.22 -24.68
N ASN A 333 -7.12 7.54 -24.85
CA ASN A 333 -7.90 8.52 -24.09
C ASN A 333 -8.18 9.76 -24.94
N ASN A 334 -9.42 9.96 -25.35
CA ASN A 334 -9.87 11.10 -26.17
C ASN A 334 -10.42 12.27 -25.30
N ALA A 335 -10.17 12.27 -24.00
CA ALA A 335 -10.66 13.20 -23.00
C ALA A 335 -12.16 13.08 -22.64
N HIS A 336 -12.90 12.15 -23.22
CA HIS A 336 -14.28 11.80 -22.84
C HIS A 336 -14.42 10.30 -22.58
N TRP A 337 -13.91 9.47 -23.49
CA TRP A 337 -13.81 8.02 -23.35
C TRP A 337 -12.36 7.61 -23.22
N PHE A 338 -12.13 6.56 -22.48
CA PHE A 338 -10.81 5.96 -22.38
C PHE A 338 -10.91 4.44 -22.29
N ALA A 339 -9.89 3.78 -22.77
CA ALA A 339 -9.69 2.35 -22.62
C ALA A 339 -8.18 2.09 -22.45
N GLY A 340 -7.83 1.03 -21.77
CA GLY A 340 -6.41 0.71 -21.61
C GLY A 340 -6.17 -0.59 -20.89
N ALA A 341 -4.87 -0.90 -20.81
CA ALA A 341 -4.34 -1.98 -20.01
C ALA A 341 -3.16 -1.49 -19.19
N SER A 342 -3.00 -1.99 -17.98
CA SER A 342 -1.83 -1.73 -17.17
C SER A 342 -1.29 -3.01 -16.56
N PHE A 343 0.03 -3.05 -16.41
CA PHE A 343 0.74 -4.11 -15.72
C PHE A 343 1.66 -3.48 -14.67
N ILE A 344 1.50 -3.91 -13.42
CA ILE A 344 2.32 -3.45 -12.31
C ILE A 344 2.95 -4.68 -11.67
N SER A 345 4.25 -4.66 -11.51
CA SER A 345 5.03 -5.75 -10.93
C SER A 345 5.86 -5.24 -9.75
N HIS A 346 5.68 -5.87 -8.61
CA HIS A 346 6.52 -5.70 -7.43
C HIS A 346 7.31 -6.99 -7.22
N LEU A 347 8.63 -6.89 -7.25
CA LEU A 347 9.54 -8.00 -7.00
C LEU A 347 10.26 -7.74 -5.67
N TYR A 348 10.10 -8.67 -4.74
CA TYR A 348 10.72 -8.66 -3.43
C TYR A 348 11.72 -9.80 -3.36
N LEU A 349 13.00 -9.47 -3.16
CA LEU A 349 14.10 -10.42 -3.13
C LEU A 349 14.68 -10.48 -1.73
N TYR A 350 14.63 -11.67 -1.13
CA TYR A 350 15.28 -11.94 0.13
C TYR A 350 16.31 -13.05 -0.04
N ARG A 351 17.52 -12.81 0.44
CA ARG A 351 18.59 -13.81 0.43
C ARG A 351 19.37 -13.74 1.71
N LYS A 352 19.54 -14.86 2.39
CA LYS A 352 20.38 -14.99 3.58
C LYS A 352 21.12 -16.33 3.52
N GLN A 353 22.46 -16.29 3.56
CA GLN A 353 23.32 -17.47 3.53
C GLN A 353 22.88 -18.49 2.46
N ARG A 354 22.31 -19.62 2.88
CA ARG A 354 21.89 -20.75 2.04
C ARG A 354 20.40 -20.75 1.70
N PHE A 355 19.63 -19.78 2.24
CA PHE A 355 18.20 -19.62 1.98
C PHE A 355 17.93 -18.38 1.14
N SER A 356 16.99 -18.49 0.21
CA SER A 356 16.42 -17.31 -0.48
C SER A 356 14.93 -17.45 -0.68
N LEU A 357 14.24 -16.33 -0.60
CA LEU A 357 12.82 -16.17 -0.91
C LEU A 357 12.69 -15.07 -1.95
N ALA A 358 12.13 -15.40 -3.10
CA ALA A 358 11.70 -14.41 -4.08
C ALA A 358 10.17 -14.41 -4.11
N ASN A 359 9.58 -13.25 -3.85
CA ASN A 359 8.14 -13.04 -3.95
C ASN A 359 7.87 -12.01 -5.03
N SER A 360 7.03 -12.34 -5.99
CA SER A 360 6.54 -11.38 -6.97
C SER A 360 5.03 -11.20 -6.84
N VAL A 361 4.61 -9.94 -6.86
CA VAL A 361 3.20 -9.52 -6.85
C VAL A 361 2.96 -8.72 -8.11
N ASN A 362 2.12 -9.25 -9.00
CA ASN A 362 1.86 -8.67 -10.30
C ASN A 362 0.36 -8.39 -10.44
N PHE A 363 0.01 -7.21 -10.93
CA PHE A 363 -1.35 -6.81 -11.25
C PHE A 363 -1.46 -6.55 -12.75
N CYS A 364 -2.42 -7.19 -13.39
CA CYS A 364 -2.77 -6.95 -14.77
C CYS A 364 -4.21 -6.43 -14.82
N ASN A 365 -4.39 -5.21 -15.31
CA ASN A 365 -5.68 -4.56 -15.40
C ASN A 365 -6.01 -4.26 -16.85
N VAL A 366 -7.27 -4.50 -17.23
CA VAL A 366 -7.85 -4.04 -18.50
C VAL A 366 -9.11 -3.26 -18.15
N TYR A 367 -9.27 -2.09 -18.71
CA TYR A 367 -10.35 -1.20 -18.33
C TYR A 367 -10.89 -0.40 -19.51
N VAL A 368 -12.16 -0.03 -19.39
CA VAL A 368 -12.85 0.92 -20.25
C VAL A 368 -13.71 1.85 -19.40
N GLY A 369 -13.74 3.11 -19.73
CA GLY A 369 -14.49 4.08 -18.95
C GLY A 369 -14.77 5.37 -19.70
N PHE A 370 -15.50 6.25 -19.04
CA PHE A 370 -15.84 7.57 -19.56
C PHE A 370 -15.88 8.61 -18.45
N PHE A 371 -15.70 9.86 -18.86
CA PHE A 371 -15.78 11.01 -17.98
C PHE A 371 -17.12 11.72 -18.16
N PHE A 372 -17.70 12.22 -17.06
CA PHE A 372 -18.98 12.91 -17.10
C PHE A 372 -19.03 14.07 -16.10
N ASN A 373 -20.04 14.93 -16.22
CA ASN A 373 -20.22 16.16 -15.46
C ASN A 373 -19.05 17.15 -15.68
N ARG A 374 -19.09 17.88 -16.79
CA ARG A 374 -18.06 18.88 -17.17
C ARG A 374 -17.87 19.91 -16.07
N LYS A 375 -16.63 20.22 -15.72
CA LYS A 375 -16.27 21.23 -14.71
C LYS A 375 -16.76 22.60 -15.13
N LYS A 376 -17.24 23.42 -14.18
CA LYS A 376 -17.81 24.77 -14.45
C LYS A 376 -16.85 25.67 -15.23
N GLN A 377 -15.55 25.58 -14.97
CA GLN A 377 -14.51 26.38 -15.64
C GLN A 377 -14.28 26.01 -17.12
N TYR A 378 -14.86 24.92 -17.59
CA TYR A 378 -14.74 24.44 -18.98
C TYR A 378 -16.11 24.33 -19.68
N ARG A 379 -17.20 24.75 -19.03
CA ARG A 379 -18.54 24.91 -19.62
C ARG A 379 -18.66 26.24 -20.39
#